data_3954acd23fc79734c7ae2c84c94abe93
#
_entry.id   3954acd23fc79734c7ae2c84c94abe93
#
_cell.length_a   1.000
_cell.length_b   1.000
_cell.length_c   1.000
_cell.angle_alpha   90.00
_cell.angle_beta   90.00
_cell.angle_gamma   90.00
#
_symmetry.space_group_name_H-M   'P 1'
#
loop_
_entity.id
_entity.type
_entity.pdbx_description
1 polymer ?
#
loop_
_entity_poly.entity_id
_entity_poly.type
_entity_poly.pdbx_seq_one_letter_code
_entity_poly.pdbx_strand_id
1 'polypeptide(L)'
;MASLFPNRKEASNTTDWVLPVTDSPKPPAERITLSLPVINAARQVVVVAVGAGKAEVVQRALEVQALPGALPVQLVQPTSGKLTWVLDKAAAHDLRVNDWAAGSKKFPRSSNPAGAAAEPAAKE
;
A
#
# COMPACT_ATOMS: atom_id res chain seq x y z
N MET A 1 -4.09 -5.65 2.26
CA MET A 1 -4.84 -4.40 2.39
C MET A 1 -6.03 -4.50 1.46
N ALA A 2 -7.22 -4.10 1.91
CA ALA A 2 -8.47 -4.52 1.28
C ALA A 2 -8.42 -6.04 1.04
N SER A 3 -8.81 -6.56 -0.11
CA SER A 3 -8.53 -7.95 -0.50
C SER A 3 -7.46 -8.05 -1.59
N LEU A 4 -6.54 -7.09 -1.62
CA LEU A 4 -5.33 -7.14 -2.44
C LEU A 4 -4.24 -7.95 -1.74
N PHE A 5 -3.61 -8.84 -2.48
CA PHE A 5 -2.52 -9.70 -2.02
C PHE A 5 -1.28 -9.54 -2.91
N PRO A 6 -0.07 -9.77 -2.36
CA PRO A 6 1.15 -9.75 -3.16
C PRO A 6 1.11 -10.76 -4.31
N ASN A 7 1.76 -10.45 -5.42
CA ASN A 7 1.89 -11.33 -6.58
C ASN A 7 0.56 -11.80 -7.20
N ARG A 8 -0.52 -11.05 -7.01
CA ARG A 8 -1.82 -11.32 -7.59
C ARG A 8 -2.15 -10.29 -8.67
N LYS A 9 -2.88 -10.73 -9.70
CA LYS A 9 -3.30 -9.89 -10.84
C LYS A 9 -4.10 -8.66 -10.41
N GLU A 10 -4.85 -8.76 -9.32
CA GLU A 10 -5.65 -7.67 -8.78
C GLU A 10 -4.78 -6.50 -8.31
N ALA A 11 -3.57 -6.77 -7.82
CA ALA A 11 -2.63 -5.73 -7.38
C ALA A 11 -2.00 -4.94 -8.55
N SER A 12 -2.03 -5.48 -9.77
CA SER A 12 -1.53 -4.83 -10.98
C SER A 12 -2.64 -4.32 -11.93
N ASN A 13 -3.91 -4.48 -11.56
CA ASN A 13 -5.01 -3.95 -12.35
C ASN A 13 -5.03 -2.42 -12.30
N THR A 14 -5.13 -1.78 -13.46
CA THR A 14 -5.11 -0.31 -13.60
C THR A 14 -6.38 0.27 -14.23
N THR A 15 -7.35 -0.56 -14.59
CA THR A 15 -8.54 -0.16 -15.34
C THR A 15 -9.82 -0.17 -14.52
N ASP A 16 -9.98 -1.18 -13.68
CA ASP A 16 -11.22 -1.38 -12.95
C ASP A 16 -11.17 -0.72 -11.56
N TRP A 17 -12.31 -0.29 -11.07
CA TRP A 17 -12.43 0.30 -9.75
C TRP A 17 -12.61 -0.74 -8.65
N VAL A 18 -13.41 -1.75 -8.95
CA VAL A 18 -13.71 -2.87 -8.06
C VAL A 18 -13.41 -4.17 -8.79
N LEU A 19 -12.76 -5.08 -8.11
CA LEU A 19 -12.27 -6.33 -8.67
C LEU A 19 -12.84 -7.53 -7.88
N PRO A 20 -13.27 -8.60 -8.56
CA PRO A 20 -13.51 -9.87 -7.91
C PRO A 20 -12.18 -10.56 -7.57
N VAL A 21 -12.14 -11.22 -6.44
CA VAL A 21 -11.06 -12.11 -6.01
C VAL A 21 -11.66 -13.47 -5.75
N THR A 22 -11.29 -14.48 -6.52
CA THR A 22 -11.90 -15.82 -6.45
C THR A 22 -11.05 -16.87 -5.75
N ASP A 23 -9.79 -16.55 -5.50
CA ASP A 23 -8.79 -17.47 -4.96
C ASP A 23 -7.95 -16.82 -3.84
N SER A 24 -8.60 -16.10 -2.95
CA SER A 24 -7.91 -15.48 -1.80
C SER A 24 -7.11 -16.53 -1.01
N PRO A 25 -5.85 -16.24 -0.62
CA PRO A 25 -5.04 -17.14 0.21
C PRO A 25 -5.58 -17.30 1.63
N LYS A 26 -6.58 -16.52 2.01
CA LYS A 26 -7.27 -16.60 3.31
C LYS A 26 -8.76 -16.74 3.09
N PRO A 27 -9.47 -17.57 3.89
CA PRO A 27 -10.91 -17.71 3.78
C PRO A 27 -11.62 -16.37 4.14
N PRO A 28 -12.75 -16.06 3.52
CA PRO A 28 -13.37 -16.75 2.37
C PRO A 28 -12.53 -16.57 1.10
N ALA A 29 -12.59 -17.56 0.18
CA ALA A 29 -11.86 -17.53 -1.08
C ALA A 29 -12.38 -16.44 -2.03
N GLU A 30 -13.70 -16.27 -2.05
CA GLU A 30 -14.38 -15.28 -2.88
C GLU A 30 -14.52 -13.95 -2.15
N ARG A 31 -14.03 -12.87 -2.76
CA ARG A 31 -14.05 -11.52 -2.21
C ARG A 31 -14.24 -10.49 -3.32
N ILE A 32 -14.53 -9.28 -2.92
CA ILE A 32 -14.39 -8.08 -3.75
C ILE A 32 -13.33 -7.16 -3.14
N THR A 33 -12.68 -6.36 -3.96
CA THR A 33 -11.70 -5.37 -3.50
C THR A 33 -11.73 -4.09 -4.33
N LEU A 34 -11.42 -2.96 -3.70
CA LEU A 34 -11.05 -1.77 -4.43
C LEU A 34 -9.68 -1.97 -5.07
N SER A 35 -9.49 -1.41 -6.26
CA SER A 35 -8.21 -1.41 -6.95
C SER A 35 -7.27 -0.35 -6.39
N LEU A 36 -5.97 -0.50 -6.67
CA LEU A 36 -4.96 0.50 -6.26
C LEU A 36 -5.19 1.88 -6.91
N PRO A 37 -5.55 2.00 -8.20
CA PRO A 37 -5.88 3.30 -8.79
C PRO A 37 -6.97 4.06 -8.02
N VAL A 38 -8.02 3.39 -7.58
CA VAL A 38 -9.09 4.03 -6.79
C VAL A 38 -8.58 4.49 -5.45
N ILE A 39 -7.81 3.64 -4.76
CA ILE A 39 -7.23 3.98 -3.46
C ILE A 39 -6.27 5.17 -3.61
N ASN A 40 -5.45 5.18 -4.66
CA ASN A 40 -4.48 6.23 -4.91
C ASN A 40 -5.09 7.53 -5.47
N ALA A 41 -6.32 7.50 -5.95
CA ALA A 41 -7.08 8.70 -6.33
C ALA A 41 -7.74 9.40 -5.11
N ALA A 42 -7.72 8.78 -3.95
CA ALA A 42 -8.33 9.35 -2.76
C ALA A 42 -7.57 10.58 -2.27
N ARG A 43 -8.31 11.60 -1.81
CA ARG A 43 -7.72 12.80 -1.19
C ARG A 43 -7.05 12.50 0.15
N GLN A 44 -7.51 11.48 0.84
CA GLN A 44 -6.98 11.07 2.12
C GLN A 44 -7.08 9.55 2.27
N VAL A 45 -5.95 8.92 2.59
CA VAL A 45 -5.87 7.51 2.92
C VAL A 45 -5.32 7.38 4.33
N VAL A 46 -6.00 6.62 5.17
CA VAL A 46 -5.55 6.32 6.53
C VAL A 46 -5.35 4.82 6.66
N VAL A 47 -4.14 4.41 7.02
CA VAL A 47 -3.81 3.02 7.33
C VAL A 47 -3.70 2.88 8.84
N VAL A 48 -4.51 2.00 9.41
CA VAL A 48 -4.49 1.71 10.85
C VAL A 48 -3.94 0.30 11.07
N ALA A 49 -2.92 0.17 11.91
CA ALA A 49 -2.39 -1.13 12.31
C ALA A 49 -2.06 -1.13 13.81
N VAL A 50 -2.52 -2.16 14.51
CA VAL A 50 -2.34 -2.31 15.96
C VAL A 50 -1.86 -3.71 16.31
N GLY A 51 -1.12 -3.81 17.40
CA GLY A 51 -0.65 -5.06 17.98
C GLY A 51 0.70 -5.53 17.43
N ALA A 52 1.44 -6.25 18.27
CA ALA A 52 2.80 -6.75 17.99
C ALA A 52 2.88 -7.65 16.76
N GLY A 53 1.81 -8.40 16.44
CA GLY A 53 1.76 -9.23 15.22
C GLY A 53 1.77 -8.45 13.90
N LYS A 54 1.79 -7.12 13.94
CA LYS A 54 1.92 -6.23 12.78
C LYS A 54 3.29 -5.57 12.66
N ALA A 55 4.16 -5.69 13.67
CA ALA A 55 5.41 -4.95 13.73
C ALA A 55 6.31 -5.19 12.51
N GLU A 56 6.57 -6.44 12.14
CA GLU A 56 7.37 -6.80 10.96
C GLU A 56 6.76 -6.27 9.66
N VAL A 57 5.45 -6.43 9.48
CA VAL A 57 4.76 -5.96 8.26
C VAL A 57 4.77 -4.44 8.18
N VAL A 58 4.60 -3.75 9.30
CA VAL A 58 4.68 -2.28 9.38
C VAL A 58 6.08 -1.80 9.05
N GLN A 59 7.12 -2.41 9.62
CA GLN A 59 8.51 -2.10 9.30
C GLN A 59 8.77 -2.29 7.80
N ARG A 60 8.42 -3.44 7.25
CA ARG A 60 8.57 -3.72 5.83
C ARG A 60 7.81 -2.71 4.95
N ALA A 61 6.62 -2.32 5.34
CA ALA A 61 5.81 -1.37 4.58
C ALA A 61 6.39 0.04 4.56
N LEU A 62 7.05 0.48 5.63
CA LEU A 62 7.52 1.85 5.81
C LEU A 62 9.01 2.04 5.52
N GLU A 63 9.84 1.05 5.80
CA GLU A 63 11.31 1.16 5.75
C GLU A 63 11.97 0.37 4.61
N VAL A 64 11.23 -0.55 3.98
CA VAL A 64 11.77 -1.36 2.88
C VAL A 64 11.20 -0.88 1.55
N GLN A 65 12.10 -0.71 0.56
CA GLN A 65 11.68 -0.32 -0.79
C GLN A 65 10.73 -1.37 -1.40
N ALA A 66 9.67 -0.90 -2.04
CA ALA A 66 8.75 -1.75 -2.78
C ALA A 66 9.46 -2.35 -4.01
N LEU A 67 9.55 -3.68 -4.04
CA LEU A 67 10.09 -4.47 -5.16
C LEU A 67 8.97 -5.26 -5.83
N PRO A 68 9.19 -5.92 -6.97
CA PRO A 68 8.23 -6.87 -7.51
C PRO A 68 7.77 -7.86 -6.44
N GLY A 69 6.46 -8.04 -6.28
CA GLY A 69 5.88 -8.81 -5.18
C GLY A 69 5.71 -8.05 -3.86
N ALA A 70 5.82 -6.72 -3.90
CA ALA A 70 5.61 -5.86 -2.74
C ALA A 70 4.27 -6.09 -2.05
N LEU A 71 4.22 -5.75 -0.78
CA LEU A 71 2.96 -5.71 -0.04
C LEU A 71 2.04 -4.65 -0.68
N PRO A 72 0.76 -4.95 -0.93
CA PRO A 72 -0.15 -3.98 -1.54
C PRO A 72 -0.18 -2.62 -0.85
N VAL A 73 0.02 -2.58 0.47
CA VAL A 73 0.09 -1.33 1.24
C VAL A 73 1.29 -0.46 0.87
N GLN A 74 2.40 -1.05 0.39
CA GLN A 74 3.56 -0.30 -0.10
C GLN A 74 3.26 0.43 -1.42
N LEU A 75 2.28 -0.05 -2.18
CA LEU A 75 1.85 0.53 -3.44
C LEU A 75 0.79 1.63 -3.25
N VAL A 76 0.38 1.88 -2.01
CA VAL A 76 -0.53 2.99 -1.69
C VAL A 76 0.25 4.29 -1.66
N GLN A 77 0.09 5.05 -2.74
CA GLN A 77 0.74 6.34 -2.95
C GLN A 77 -0.27 7.31 -3.56
N PRO A 78 -1.09 8.00 -2.74
CA PRO A 78 -2.07 8.94 -3.26
C PRO A 78 -1.43 9.98 -4.17
N THR A 79 -1.95 10.13 -5.39
CA THR A 79 -1.36 10.96 -6.45
C THR A 79 -1.32 12.44 -6.05
N SER A 80 -2.43 12.94 -5.50
CA SER A 80 -2.57 14.33 -5.03
C SER A 80 -3.06 14.39 -3.58
N GLY A 81 -3.15 13.25 -2.92
CA GLY A 81 -3.71 13.11 -1.59
C GLY A 81 -2.66 12.96 -0.50
N LYS A 82 -3.15 12.69 0.70
CA LYS A 82 -2.35 12.47 1.90
C LYS A 82 -2.49 11.02 2.37
N LEU A 83 -1.37 10.37 2.67
CA LEU A 83 -1.32 9.08 3.35
C LEU A 83 -0.93 9.29 4.82
N THR A 84 -1.74 8.75 5.72
CA THR A 84 -1.49 8.81 7.16
C THR A 84 -1.47 7.38 7.72
N TRP A 85 -0.47 7.08 8.55
CA TRP A 85 -0.41 5.85 9.31
C TRP A 85 -0.74 6.12 10.76
N VAL A 86 -1.62 5.30 11.32
CA VAL A 86 -1.98 5.30 12.74
C VAL A 86 -1.59 3.95 13.33
N LEU A 87 -0.62 3.97 14.22
CA LEU A 87 0.00 2.78 14.80
C LEU A 87 -0.04 2.87 16.33
N ASP A 88 -0.23 1.74 17.00
CA ASP A 88 0.10 1.65 18.41
C ASP A 88 1.61 1.33 18.59
N LYS A 89 2.09 1.44 19.83
CA LYS A 89 3.50 1.18 20.15
C LYS A 89 3.93 -0.24 19.80
N ALA A 90 3.03 -1.21 19.94
CA ALA A 90 3.32 -2.60 19.65
C ALA A 90 3.47 -2.86 18.16
N ALA A 91 2.63 -2.28 17.30
CA ALA A 91 2.74 -2.38 15.85
C ALA A 91 3.95 -1.60 15.30
N ALA A 92 4.40 -0.58 16.02
CA ALA A 92 5.53 0.26 15.63
C ALA A 92 6.88 -0.21 16.21
N HIS A 93 6.89 -1.29 16.99
CA HIS A 93 8.03 -1.74 17.77
C HIS A 93 9.31 -1.94 16.94
N ASP A 94 9.21 -2.50 15.74
CA ASP A 94 10.35 -2.84 14.89
C ASP A 94 10.82 -1.68 13.99
N LEU A 95 10.14 -0.53 14.05
CA LEU A 95 10.56 0.65 13.31
C LEU A 95 11.87 1.21 13.88
N ARG A 96 12.84 1.46 13.00
CA ARG A 96 14.15 2.00 13.38
C ARG A 96 14.11 3.45 13.81
N VAL A 97 13.07 4.18 13.40
CA VAL A 97 12.88 5.59 13.76
C VAL A 97 12.09 5.64 15.07
N ASN A 98 12.80 5.58 16.19
CA ASN A 98 12.22 5.61 17.54
C ASN A 98 11.84 7.00 18.04
N ASP A 99 11.71 8.00 17.20
CA ASP A 99 11.47 9.39 17.61
C ASP A 99 9.95 9.73 17.61
N TRP A 100 9.20 8.99 18.40
CA TRP A 100 7.75 9.17 18.59
C TRP A 100 7.38 10.43 19.37
N ALA A 101 8.37 11.08 19.98
CA ALA A 101 8.18 12.27 20.83
C ALA A 101 8.21 13.60 20.03
N ALA A 102 8.73 13.59 18.83
CA ALA A 102 8.83 14.78 18.00
C ALA A 102 7.81 14.69 16.84
N GLY A 103 6.66 15.32 17.02
CA GLY A 103 5.53 15.32 16.10
C GLY A 103 5.89 15.26 14.61
N SER A 104 5.17 14.40 13.90
CA SER A 104 5.05 14.36 12.43
C SER A 104 6.37 14.37 11.64
N LYS A 105 7.25 13.39 11.79
CA LYS A 105 8.29 13.17 10.80
C LYS A 105 7.65 12.57 9.53
N LYS A 106 7.74 13.30 8.43
CA LYS A 106 7.44 12.77 7.09
C LYS A 106 8.44 11.67 6.81
N PHE A 107 7.97 10.42 6.71
CA PHE A 107 8.80 9.36 6.14
C PHE A 107 9.25 9.79 4.74
N PRO A 108 10.53 9.61 4.38
CA PRO A 108 10.97 9.88 3.03
C PRO A 108 10.10 9.04 2.08
N ARG A 109 9.44 9.70 1.15
CA ARG A 109 8.73 8.99 0.08
C ARG A 109 9.78 8.13 -0.61
N SER A 110 9.60 6.81 -0.63
CA SER A 110 10.41 5.99 -1.50
C SER A 110 10.20 6.52 -2.92
N SER A 111 11.26 7.03 -3.51
CA SER A 111 11.25 7.44 -4.91
C SER A 111 11.09 6.16 -5.75
N ASN A 112 9.86 5.76 -5.99
CA ASN A 112 9.57 4.68 -6.92
C ASN A 112 9.50 5.29 -8.32
N PRO A 113 10.42 4.99 -9.22
CA PRO A 113 10.41 5.50 -10.59
C PRO A 113 9.34 4.84 -11.48
N ALA A 114 8.45 4.02 -10.92
CA ALA A 114 7.41 3.31 -11.68
C ALA A 114 6.19 4.17 -12.06
N GLY A 115 6.35 5.49 -12.14
CA GLY A 115 5.34 6.42 -12.63
C GLY A 115 5.64 6.98 -14.03
N ALA A 116 6.54 6.38 -14.79
CA ALA A 116 6.70 6.71 -16.21
C ALA A 116 5.51 6.12 -16.96
N ALA A 117 4.52 6.97 -17.23
CA ALA A 117 3.43 6.68 -18.15
C ALA A 117 4.03 6.19 -19.47
N ALA A 118 3.64 4.99 -19.90
CA ALA A 118 3.82 4.58 -21.28
C ALA A 118 2.94 5.50 -22.13
N GLU A 119 3.56 6.38 -22.90
CA GLU A 119 2.87 7.13 -23.95
C GLU A 119 2.20 6.14 -24.92
N PRO A 120 0.95 6.35 -25.30
CA PRO A 120 0.34 5.55 -26.34
C PRO A 120 1.07 5.85 -27.65
N ALA A 121 1.64 4.82 -28.28
CA ALA A 121 2.21 4.91 -29.60
C ALA A 121 1.17 5.48 -30.57
N ALA A 122 1.50 6.62 -31.18
CA ALA A 122 0.72 7.19 -32.25
C ALA A 122 0.73 6.19 -33.45
N LYS A 123 -0.46 5.79 -33.88
CA LYS A 123 -0.64 5.07 -35.14
C LYS A 123 -0.65 6.11 -36.27
N GLU A 124 0.32 6.00 -37.14
CA GLU A 124 0.17 6.48 -38.54
C GLU A 124 -0.77 5.55 -39.29
#